data_21297b4590dfe43b826df5a9a6fb84b3
#
_entry.id   21297b4590dfe43b826df5a9a6fb84b3
#
_cell.length_a   1.000
_cell.length_b   1.000
_cell.length_c   1.000
_cell.angle_alpha   90.00
_cell.angle_beta   90.00
_cell.angle_gamma   90.00
#
_symmetry.space_group_name_H-M   'P 1'
#
loop_
_entity.id
_entity.type
_entity.pdbx_description
1 polymer ?
#
loop_
_entity_poly.entity_id
_entity_poly.type
_entity_poly.pdbx_seq_one_letter_code
_entity_poly.pdbx_strand_id
1 'polypeptide(L)'
;MTVPFCYNFSRTPNIIQRGELVKKKIVIAILAIALINLSLILHCSRYYSTACDSFYENAVKGSISNQINIDLAEYLYNNNINYSKIAKINYDIDGKIASITVDSIYLNIAANELSQTVFNSIKASENEFGIPIGNITGSKLLSGRGPKIKVRITPIGSVAYKINSQLLSGGINQTLHRISIEFDVVICCLAPFHEAVSTIRSEIIIAESLIIGEVPEVLVSPAR
;
A
#
# COMPACT_ATOMS: atom_id res chain seq x y z
N MET A 1 -35.78 93.94 -32.00
CA MET A 1 -34.53 93.31 -31.46
C MET A 1 -34.95 92.06 -30.77
N THR A 2 -34.90 90.91 -31.44
CA THR A 2 -35.34 89.59 -30.94
C THR A 2 -34.13 88.77 -30.76
N VAL A 3 -33.87 88.34 -29.51
CA VAL A 3 -32.76 87.46 -29.15
C VAL A 3 -33.24 86.03 -29.24
N PRO A 4 -32.57 85.08 -29.97
CA PRO A 4 -32.96 83.68 -29.99
C PRO A 4 -32.43 82.98 -28.78
N PHE A 5 -33.30 82.32 -28.06
CA PHE A 5 -33.01 81.44 -26.91
C PHE A 5 -32.53 80.10 -27.45
N CYS A 6 -31.21 79.80 -27.34
CA CYS A 6 -30.67 78.49 -27.65
C CYS A 6 -31.00 77.54 -26.54
N TYR A 7 -31.86 76.55 -26.75
CA TYR A 7 -32.19 75.50 -25.90
C TYR A 7 -31.09 74.43 -26.03
N ASN A 8 -30.26 74.31 -25.01
CA ASN A 8 -29.20 73.28 -24.92
C ASN A 8 -29.85 71.97 -24.54
N PHE A 9 -30.12 71.08 -25.52
CA PHE A 9 -30.66 69.73 -25.30
C PHE A 9 -29.57 68.82 -24.72
N SER A 10 -29.49 68.77 -23.40
CA SER A 10 -28.61 67.84 -22.73
C SER A 10 -28.99 66.41 -23.06
N ARG A 11 -28.10 65.69 -23.76
CA ARG A 11 -28.22 64.28 -24.08
C ARG A 11 -28.36 63.44 -22.77
N THR A 12 -29.63 63.05 -22.52
CA THR A 12 -29.83 61.95 -21.49
C THR A 12 -29.21 60.65 -22.00
N PRO A 13 -28.33 60.05 -21.28
CA PRO A 13 -27.74 58.79 -21.71
C PRO A 13 -28.82 57.71 -21.79
N ASN A 14 -28.94 57.08 -22.98
CA ASN A 14 -29.96 56.12 -23.33
C ASN A 14 -30.00 55.00 -22.23
N ILE A 15 -31.12 54.91 -21.53
CA ILE A 15 -31.45 53.89 -20.52
C ILE A 15 -31.27 52.48 -21.11
N ILE A 16 -31.48 52.29 -22.41
CA ILE A 16 -31.30 51.05 -23.17
C ILE A 16 -29.83 50.62 -23.21
N GLN A 17 -28.89 51.54 -23.43
CA GLN A 17 -27.43 51.20 -23.43
C GLN A 17 -26.92 50.82 -22.02
N ARG A 18 -27.49 51.38 -20.98
CA ARG A 18 -27.15 51.01 -19.60
C ARG A 18 -27.61 49.59 -19.27
N GLY A 19 -28.76 49.15 -19.76
CA GLY A 19 -29.28 47.79 -19.58
C GLY A 19 -28.41 46.71 -20.26
N GLU A 20 -27.93 47.01 -21.48
CA GLU A 20 -27.02 46.07 -22.19
C GLU A 20 -25.65 45.98 -21.56
N LEU A 21 -25.08 47.07 -21.08
CA LEU A 21 -23.82 47.08 -20.36
C LEU A 21 -23.89 46.29 -19.03
N VAL A 22 -25.03 46.38 -18.32
CA VAL A 22 -25.24 45.59 -17.08
C VAL A 22 -25.36 44.10 -17.40
N LYS A 23 -26.12 43.73 -18.45
CA LYS A 23 -26.21 42.32 -18.88
C LYS A 23 -24.84 41.75 -19.28
N LYS A 24 -24.02 42.49 -20.04
CA LYS A 24 -22.63 42.06 -20.40
C LYS A 24 -21.77 41.90 -19.17
N LYS A 25 -21.82 42.79 -18.18
CA LYS A 25 -21.07 42.66 -16.92
C LYS A 25 -21.51 41.42 -16.12
N ILE A 26 -22.83 41.14 -16.07
CA ILE A 26 -23.36 39.95 -15.40
C ILE A 26 -22.85 38.66 -16.10
N VAL A 27 -22.89 38.60 -17.43
CA VAL A 27 -22.41 37.47 -18.22
C VAL A 27 -20.90 37.25 -17.99
N ILE A 28 -20.10 38.32 -17.98
CA ILE A 28 -18.66 38.25 -17.70
C ILE A 28 -18.40 37.76 -16.27
N ALA A 29 -19.18 38.22 -15.29
CA ALA A 29 -19.05 37.75 -13.90
C ALA A 29 -19.40 36.27 -13.76
N ILE A 30 -20.46 35.80 -14.43
CA ILE A 30 -20.83 34.37 -14.45
C ILE A 30 -19.72 33.53 -15.10
N LEU A 31 -19.17 33.99 -16.23
CA LEU A 31 -18.04 33.29 -16.90
C LEU A 31 -16.81 33.26 -16.03
N ALA A 32 -16.46 34.33 -15.33
CA ALA A 32 -15.33 34.38 -14.42
C ALA A 32 -15.52 33.41 -13.24
N ILE A 33 -16.72 33.36 -12.65
CA ILE A 33 -17.06 32.42 -11.59
C ILE A 33 -16.96 30.97 -12.09
N ALA A 34 -17.45 30.67 -13.30
CA ALA A 34 -17.36 29.35 -13.92
C ALA A 34 -15.90 28.91 -14.14
N LEU A 35 -15.05 29.84 -14.63
CA LEU A 35 -13.61 29.58 -14.81
C LEU A 35 -12.89 29.36 -13.49
N ILE A 36 -13.21 30.10 -12.44
CA ILE A 36 -12.65 29.92 -11.10
C ILE A 36 -13.05 28.54 -10.55
N ASN A 37 -14.35 28.17 -10.68
CA ASN A 37 -14.81 26.85 -10.23
C ASN A 37 -14.15 25.72 -11.02
N LEU A 38 -14.02 25.85 -12.34
CA LEU A 38 -13.32 24.86 -13.17
C LEU A 38 -11.85 24.71 -12.76
N SER A 39 -11.15 25.81 -12.54
CA SER A 39 -9.76 25.81 -12.05
C SER A 39 -9.64 25.13 -10.69
N LEU A 40 -10.58 25.41 -9.78
CA LEU A 40 -10.62 24.80 -8.45
C LEU A 40 -10.84 23.28 -8.54
N ILE A 41 -11.79 22.85 -9.40
CA ILE A 41 -12.06 21.41 -9.61
C ILE A 41 -10.83 20.70 -10.18
N LEU A 42 -10.15 21.27 -11.17
CA LEU A 42 -8.94 20.70 -11.75
C LEU A 42 -7.80 20.65 -10.74
N HIS A 43 -7.67 21.66 -9.91
CA HIS A 43 -6.66 21.69 -8.84
C HIS A 43 -6.94 20.61 -7.78
N CYS A 44 -8.17 20.55 -7.27
CA CYS A 44 -8.58 19.52 -6.31
C CYS A 44 -8.44 18.10 -6.86
N SER A 45 -8.74 17.88 -8.14
CA SER A 45 -8.61 16.57 -8.78
C SER A 45 -7.17 16.05 -8.77
N ARG A 46 -6.18 16.91 -9.05
CA ARG A 46 -4.75 16.54 -8.98
C ARG A 46 -4.30 16.20 -7.57
N TYR A 47 -4.68 17.03 -6.59
CA TYR A 47 -4.34 16.76 -5.19
C TYR A 47 -5.04 15.53 -4.63
N TYR A 48 -6.27 15.25 -5.09
CA TYR A 48 -7.03 14.08 -4.68
C TYR A 48 -6.31 12.78 -5.04
N SER A 49 -5.89 12.62 -6.30
CA SER A 49 -5.15 11.44 -6.75
C SER A 49 -3.87 11.25 -5.94
N THR A 50 -3.04 12.30 -5.84
CA THR A 50 -1.79 12.23 -5.06
C THR A 50 -2.02 11.92 -3.58
N ALA A 51 -3.10 12.45 -2.98
CA ALA A 51 -3.44 12.16 -1.59
C ALA A 51 -3.89 10.71 -1.40
N CYS A 52 -4.64 10.15 -2.36
CA CYS A 52 -5.04 8.75 -2.35
C CYS A 52 -3.84 7.83 -2.47
N ASP A 53 -2.93 8.08 -3.42
CA ASP A 53 -1.72 7.28 -3.62
C ASP A 53 -0.80 7.33 -2.39
N SER A 54 -0.57 8.53 -1.85
CA SER A 54 0.24 8.71 -0.64
C SER A 54 -0.38 8.03 0.59
N PHE A 55 -1.70 8.09 0.74
CA PHE A 55 -2.39 7.40 1.83
C PHE A 55 -2.28 5.89 1.70
N TYR A 56 -2.44 5.37 0.47
CA TYR A 56 -2.24 3.97 0.19
C TYR A 56 -0.84 3.51 0.61
N GLU A 57 0.22 4.14 0.09
CA GLU A 57 1.60 3.72 0.34
C GLU A 57 2.00 3.84 1.82
N ASN A 58 1.57 4.88 2.53
CA ASN A 58 2.03 5.14 3.88
C ASN A 58 1.15 4.54 4.99
N ALA A 59 -0.14 4.44 4.79
CA ALA A 59 -1.07 3.99 5.82
C ALA A 59 -1.64 2.60 5.55
N VAL A 60 -2.19 2.40 4.35
CA VAL A 60 -2.92 1.17 4.02
C VAL A 60 -1.97 0.00 3.89
N LYS A 61 -0.94 0.13 3.06
CA LYS A 61 0.04 -0.93 2.81
C LYS A 61 0.71 -1.40 4.10
N GLY A 62 1.17 -0.46 4.93
CA GLY A 62 1.79 -0.78 6.21
C GLY A 62 0.84 -1.50 7.18
N SER A 63 -0.40 -1.04 7.30
CA SER A 63 -1.39 -1.64 8.18
C SER A 63 -1.78 -3.05 7.75
N ILE A 64 -2.04 -3.24 6.45
CA ILE A 64 -2.38 -4.57 5.90
C ILE A 64 -1.20 -5.53 6.04
N SER A 65 0.02 -5.11 5.71
CA SER A 65 1.21 -5.96 5.87
C SER A 65 1.40 -6.38 7.33
N ASN A 66 1.17 -5.49 8.28
CA ASN A 66 1.24 -5.82 9.70
C ASN A 66 0.16 -6.84 10.10
N GLN A 67 -1.08 -6.66 9.64
CA GLN A 67 -2.16 -7.61 9.92
C GLN A 67 -1.90 -8.99 9.32
N ILE A 68 -1.44 -9.03 8.07
CA ILE A 68 -1.02 -10.29 7.42
C ILE A 68 0.03 -11.01 8.26
N ASN A 69 1.05 -10.31 8.73
CA ASN A 69 2.12 -10.93 9.52
C ASN A 69 1.61 -11.47 10.86
N ILE A 70 0.67 -10.78 11.52
CA ILE A 70 0.02 -11.25 12.75
C ILE A 70 -0.76 -12.54 12.47
N ASP A 71 -1.61 -12.54 11.47
CA ASP A 71 -2.48 -13.68 11.13
C ASP A 71 -1.67 -14.90 10.68
N LEU A 72 -0.59 -14.67 9.92
CA LEU A 72 0.35 -15.74 9.53
C LEU A 72 1.07 -16.34 10.76
N ALA A 73 1.54 -15.50 11.67
CA ALA A 73 2.21 -15.97 12.88
C ALA A 73 1.25 -16.75 13.78
N GLU A 74 0.01 -16.28 13.93
CA GLU A 74 -1.05 -16.96 14.67
C GLU A 74 -1.38 -18.31 14.04
N TYR A 75 -1.51 -18.36 12.71
CA TYR A 75 -1.73 -19.61 11.99
C TYR A 75 -0.61 -20.65 12.25
N LEU A 76 0.67 -20.22 12.16
CA LEU A 76 1.83 -21.09 12.40
C LEU A 76 1.82 -21.64 13.83
N TYR A 77 1.51 -20.78 14.80
CA TYR A 77 1.44 -21.15 16.21
C TYR A 77 0.31 -22.16 16.48
N ASN A 78 -0.91 -21.87 16.01
CA ASN A 78 -2.10 -22.69 16.26
C ASN A 78 -1.98 -24.10 15.61
N ASN A 79 -1.33 -24.19 14.45
CA ASN A 79 -1.11 -25.45 13.74
C ASN A 79 0.18 -26.17 14.17
N ASN A 80 0.92 -25.59 15.15
CA ASN A 80 2.16 -26.12 15.66
C ASN A 80 3.15 -26.48 14.52
N ILE A 81 3.29 -25.59 13.55
CA ILE A 81 4.21 -25.75 12.43
C ILE A 81 5.62 -25.47 12.94
N ASN A 82 6.48 -26.47 12.82
CA ASN A 82 7.86 -26.39 13.28
C ASN A 82 8.81 -27.14 12.34
N TYR A 83 10.11 -26.95 12.53
CA TYR A 83 11.14 -27.51 11.66
C TYR A 83 11.04 -29.02 11.50
N SER A 84 10.80 -29.78 12.59
CA SER A 84 10.77 -31.24 12.56
C SER A 84 9.61 -31.85 11.76
N LYS A 85 8.51 -31.07 11.55
CA LYS A 85 7.41 -31.46 10.67
C LYS A 85 7.72 -31.21 9.20
N ILE A 86 8.59 -30.24 8.92
CA ILE A 86 8.89 -29.78 7.57
C ILE A 86 10.14 -30.44 7.02
N ALA A 87 11.15 -30.60 7.85
CA ALA A 87 12.45 -31.09 7.43
C ALA A 87 13.00 -32.14 8.38
N LYS A 88 13.60 -33.16 7.80
CA LYS A 88 14.28 -34.23 8.51
C LYS A 88 15.79 -34.19 8.27
N ILE A 89 16.56 -34.16 9.35
CA ILE A 89 18.01 -34.25 9.29
C ILE A 89 18.37 -35.73 9.33
N ASN A 90 19.10 -36.20 8.32
CA ASN A 90 19.60 -37.56 8.25
C ASN A 90 21.09 -37.57 8.62
N TYR A 91 21.47 -38.55 9.40
CA TYR A 91 22.84 -38.74 9.87
C TYR A 91 23.49 -39.95 9.19
N ASP A 92 24.76 -39.90 9.01
CA ASP A 92 25.56 -41.04 8.55
C ASP A 92 25.88 -42.00 9.74
N ILE A 93 26.69 -43.05 9.46
CA ILE A 93 27.08 -44.05 10.44
C ILE A 93 27.97 -43.49 11.56
N ASP A 94 28.62 -42.37 11.29
CA ASP A 94 29.51 -41.68 12.25
C ASP A 94 28.75 -40.61 13.05
N GLY A 95 27.44 -40.47 12.84
CA GLY A 95 26.61 -39.46 13.51
C GLY A 95 26.74 -38.06 12.92
N LYS A 96 27.38 -37.92 11.75
CA LYS A 96 27.50 -36.65 11.05
C LYS A 96 26.25 -36.40 10.17
N ILE A 97 25.93 -35.13 9.94
CA ILE A 97 24.82 -34.79 9.08
C ILE A 97 25.13 -35.17 7.63
N ALA A 98 24.39 -36.15 7.12
CA ALA A 98 24.54 -36.64 5.76
C ALA A 98 23.68 -35.86 4.77
N SER A 99 22.42 -35.53 5.16
CA SER A 99 21.49 -34.79 4.30
C SER A 99 20.37 -34.18 5.11
N ILE A 100 19.71 -33.18 4.48
CA ILE A 100 18.47 -32.62 4.97
C ILE A 100 17.40 -32.92 3.91
N THR A 101 16.35 -33.60 4.31
CA THR A 101 15.21 -33.93 3.43
C THR A 101 14.04 -33.05 3.83
N VAL A 102 13.52 -32.27 2.88
CA VAL A 102 12.35 -31.40 3.07
C VAL A 102 11.10 -32.11 2.55
N ASP A 103 10.03 -32.12 3.34
CA ASP A 103 8.73 -32.63 2.92
C ASP A 103 8.03 -31.56 2.05
N SER A 104 8.25 -31.67 0.75
CA SER A 104 7.68 -30.73 -0.22
C SER A 104 6.15 -30.78 -0.29
N ILE A 105 5.54 -31.96 0.01
CA ILE A 105 4.08 -32.11 -0.02
C ILE A 105 3.50 -31.32 1.16
N TYR A 106 4.02 -31.54 2.35
CA TYR A 106 3.60 -30.81 3.54
C TYR A 106 3.79 -29.30 3.39
N LEU A 107 4.92 -28.87 2.84
CA LEU A 107 5.20 -27.45 2.59
C LEU A 107 4.20 -26.82 1.60
N ASN A 108 3.86 -27.53 0.51
CA ASN A 108 2.89 -27.00 -0.46
C ASN A 108 1.49 -26.91 0.15
N ILE A 109 1.08 -27.85 0.98
CA ILE A 109 -0.21 -27.78 1.69
C ILE A 109 -0.20 -26.58 2.65
N ALA A 110 0.82 -26.45 3.48
CA ALA A 110 0.96 -25.35 4.42
C ALA A 110 1.02 -23.99 3.71
N ALA A 111 1.75 -23.89 2.59
CA ALA A 111 1.82 -22.66 1.79
C ALA A 111 0.45 -22.26 1.20
N ASN A 112 -0.33 -23.23 0.75
CA ASN A 112 -1.68 -22.98 0.25
C ASN A 112 -2.61 -22.49 1.37
N GLU A 113 -2.58 -23.09 2.55
CA GLU A 113 -3.39 -22.67 3.70
C GLU A 113 -2.97 -21.28 4.20
N LEU A 114 -1.67 -21.00 4.25
CA LEU A 114 -1.15 -19.66 4.56
C LEU A 114 -1.56 -18.64 3.52
N SER A 115 -1.59 -18.99 2.23
CA SER A 115 -2.07 -18.09 1.17
C SER A 115 -3.55 -17.73 1.34
N GLN A 116 -4.38 -18.68 1.78
CA GLN A 116 -5.78 -18.43 2.13
C GLN A 116 -5.88 -17.50 3.35
N THR A 117 -5.02 -17.67 4.34
CA THR A 117 -4.95 -16.78 5.51
C THR A 117 -4.64 -15.35 5.07
N VAL A 118 -3.64 -15.15 4.22
CA VAL A 118 -3.30 -13.82 3.65
C VAL A 118 -4.49 -13.22 2.92
N PHE A 119 -5.17 -14.00 2.06
CA PHE A 119 -6.34 -13.54 1.33
C PHE A 119 -7.46 -13.08 2.27
N ASN A 120 -7.75 -13.88 3.31
CA ASN A 120 -8.79 -13.58 4.28
C ASN A 120 -8.46 -12.36 5.14
N SER A 121 -7.18 -12.16 5.53
CA SER A 121 -6.72 -10.99 6.28
C SER A 121 -6.99 -9.70 5.51
N ILE A 122 -6.68 -9.69 4.20
CA ILE A 122 -6.94 -8.52 3.36
C ILE A 122 -8.44 -8.27 3.22
N LYS A 123 -9.22 -9.34 3.01
CA LYS A 123 -10.67 -9.23 2.87
C LYS A 123 -11.35 -8.76 4.15
N ALA A 124 -10.85 -9.15 5.32
CA ALA A 124 -11.35 -8.67 6.61
C ALA A 124 -11.13 -7.16 6.77
N SER A 125 -10.02 -6.63 6.24
CA SER A 125 -9.67 -5.20 6.29
C SER A 125 -10.38 -4.35 5.22
N GLU A 126 -11.31 -4.89 4.44
CA GLU A 126 -11.91 -4.25 3.25
C GLU A 126 -12.49 -2.86 3.50
N ASN A 127 -13.07 -2.60 4.68
CA ASN A 127 -13.80 -1.36 4.98
C ASN A 127 -13.20 -0.53 6.12
N GLU A 128 -11.99 -0.84 6.58
CA GLU A 128 -11.41 -0.21 7.76
C GLU A 128 -10.76 1.16 7.49
N PHE A 129 -10.49 1.46 6.23
CA PHE A 129 -9.69 2.62 5.86
C PHE A 129 -10.53 3.81 5.44
N GLY A 130 -10.02 5.00 5.74
CA GLY A 130 -10.64 6.26 5.32
C GLY A 130 -9.67 7.41 5.29
N ILE A 131 -9.72 8.19 4.21
CA ILE A 131 -8.87 9.36 3.98
C ILE A 131 -9.57 10.60 4.53
N PRO A 132 -8.99 11.32 5.50
CA PRO A 132 -9.51 12.61 5.95
C PRO A 132 -9.58 13.62 4.79
N ILE A 133 -10.69 14.34 4.65
CA ILE A 133 -10.86 15.35 3.58
C ILE A 133 -9.75 16.39 3.61
N GLY A 134 -9.25 16.74 4.78
CA GLY A 134 -8.15 17.70 4.91
C GLY A 134 -6.87 17.30 4.16
N ASN A 135 -6.62 16.01 3.96
CA ASN A 135 -5.46 15.54 3.20
C ASN A 135 -5.60 15.83 1.70
N ILE A 136 -6.83 15.94 1.20
CA ILE A 136 -7.14 16.19 -0.21
C ILE A 136 -6.89 17.65 -0.59
N THR A 137 -6.95 18.55 0.38
CA THR A 137 -6.77 19.99 0.13
C THR A 137 -5.32 20.38 -0.14
N GLY A 138 -4.36 19.49 0.12
CA GLY A 138 -2.92 19.78 0.04
C GLY A 138 -2.43 20.74 1.13
N SER A 139 -3.31 21.20 2.04
CA SER A 139 -2.95 22.12 3.12
C SER A 139 -2.41 21.38 4.33
N LYS A 140 -1.18 21.71 4.76
CA LYS A 140 -0.60 21.16 5.99
C LYS A 140 -1.43 21.46 7.24
N LEU A 141 -2.16 22.60 7.26
CA LEU A 141 -3.01 22.99 8.39
C LEU A 141 -4.28 22.14 8.51
N LEU A 142 -4.78 21.59 7.41
CA LEU A 142 -5.99 20.78 7.36
C LEU A 142 -5.69 19.28 7.34
N SER A 143 -4.43 18.89 7.19
CA SER A 143 -4.01 17.50 7.18
C SER A 143 -4.50 16.74 8.42
N GLY A 144 -5.06 15.55 8.22
CA GLY A 144 -5.62 14.72 9.28
C GLY A 144 -6.99 15.16 9.80
N ARG A 145 -7.55 16.27 9.31
CA ARG A 145 -8.81 16.84 9.81
C ARG A 145 -9.97 16.62 8.85
N GLY A 146 -11.19 16.65 9.40
CA GLY A 146 -12.45 16.54 8.66
C GLY A 146 -12.98 15.10 8.57
N PRO A 147 -14.15 14.92 7.95
CA PRO A 147 -14.74 13.61 7.74
C PRO A 147 -13.85 12.75 6.85
N LYS A 148 -13.91 11.44 7.06
CA LYS A 148 -13.12 10.46 6.30
C LYS A 148 -13.89 9.99 5.06
N ILE A 149 -13.25 10.02 3.92
CA ILE A 149 -13.72 9.37 2.69
C ILE A 149 -13.37 7.90 2.81
N LYS A 150 -14.37 7.03 2.71
CA LYS A 150 -14.17 5.58 2.80
C LYS A 150 -13.35 5.09 1.61
N VAL A 151 -12.35 4.25 1.90
CA VAL A 151 -11.55 3.53 0.93
C VAL A 151 -11.82 2.05 1.12
N ARG A 152 -12.22 1.37 0.05
CA ARG A 152 -12.40 -0.06 0.03
C ARG A 152 -11.14 -0.72 -0.52
N ILE A 153 -10.70 -1.79 0.14
CA ILE A 153 -9.54 -2.57 -0.28
C ILE A 153 -10.01 -3.97 -0.61
N THR A 154 -9.70 -4.42 -1.81
CA THR A 154 -10.13 -5.73 -2.28
C THR A 154 -8.94 -6.45 -2.91
N PRO A 155 -8.66 -7.72 -2.53
CA PRO A 155 -7.67 -8.52 -3.22
C PRO A 155 -8.15 -8.85 -4.64
N ILE A 156 -7.24 -8.82 -5.61
CA ILE A 156 -7.49 -9.16 -7.01
C ILE A 156 -6.84 -10.51 -7.32
N GLY A 157 -7.65 -11.45 -7.79
CA GLY A 157 -7.17 -12.78 -8.17
C GLY A 157 -6.83 -13.65 -6.97
N SER A 158 -5.71 -14.35 -7.04
CA SER A 158 -5.20 -15.23 -5.99
C SER A 158 -3.91 -14.69 -5.39
N VAL A 159 -3.59 -15.15 -4.20
CA VAL A 159 -2.30 -14.90 -3.57
C VAL A 159 -1.27 -15.85 -4.20
N ALA A 160 -0.28 -15.28 -4.88
CA ALA A 160 0.87 -16.05 -5.35
C ALA A 160 1.84 -16.28 -4.20
N TYR A 161 2.47 -17.46 -4.15
CA TYR A 161 3.48 -17.73 -3.14
C TYR A 161 4.71 -18.40 -3.75
N LYS A 162 5.85 -18.20 -3.08
CA LYS A 162 7.13 -18.82 -3.42
C LYS A 162 7.77 -19.39 -2.15
N ILE A 163 8.11 -20.67 -2.19
CA ILE A 163 8.81 -21.34 -1.10
C ILE A 163 10.31 -21.15 -1.32
N ASN A 164 11.00 -20.64 -0.32
CA ASN A 164 12.44 -20.46 -0.32
C ASN A 164 13.04 -21.37 0.76
N SER A 165 14.01 -22.20 0.37
CA SER A 165 14.80 -23.04 1.29
C SER A 165 16.27 -22.68 1.08
N GLN A 166 16.93 -22.16 2.11
CA GLN A 166 18.26 -21.59 2.03
C GLN A 166 19.16 -22.12 3.12
N LEU A 167 20.40 -22.38 2.77
CA LEU A 167 21.47 -22.67 3.70
C LEU A 167 22.37 -21.42 3.81
N LEU A 168 22.34 -20.80 4.97
CA LEU A 168 23.07 -19.57 5.27
C LEU A 168 24.24 -19.88 6.19
N SER A 169 25.38 -19.21 6.02
CA SER A 169 26.49 -19.33 6.95
C SER A 169 26.10 -18.71 8.30
N GLY A 170 26.13 -19.49 9.36
CA GLY A 170 25.86 -19.04 10.75
C GLY A 170 27.11 -18.69 11.54
N GLY A 171 28.29 -18.83 10.93
CA GLY A 171 29.58 -18.63 11.58
C GLY A 171 30.57 -19.77 11.26
N ILE A 172 31.66 -19.93 12.07
CA ILE A 172 32.62 -20.98 11.87
C ILE A 172 31.94 -22.34 12.16
N ASN A 173 31.87 -23.19 11.13
CA ASN A 173 31.24 -24.51 11.16
C ASN A 173 29.76 -24.53 11.58
N GLN A 174 29.05 -23.44 11.32
CA GLN A 174 27.62 -23.33 11.57
C GLN A 174 26.89 -23.00 10.27
N THR A 175 25.85 -23.77 9.99
CA THR A 175 24.99 -23.54 8.85
C THR A 175 23.56 -23.37 9.35
N LEU A 176 22.93 -22.23 9.00
CA LEU A 176 21.55 -21.98 9.30
C LEU A 176 20.70 -22.43 8.11
N HIS A 177 19.89 -23.46 8.32
CA HIS A 177 18.88 -23.84 7.34
C HIS A 177 17.59 -23.09 7.65
N ARG A 178 17.18 -22.21 6.72
CA ARG A 178 15.98 -21.38 6.82
C ARG A 178 15.01 -21.74 5.71
N ILE A 179 13.76 -21.94 6.09
CA ILE A 179 12.64 -22.15 5.18
C ILE A 179 11.66 -20.99 5.36
N SER A 180 11.43 -20.23 4.30
CA SER A 180 10.49 -19.12 4.29
C SER A 180 9.51 -19.23 3.12
N ILE A 181 8.36 -18.61 3.26
CA ILE A 181 7.40 -18.43 2.18
C ILE A 181 7.21 -16.93 1.95
N GLU A 182 7.39 -16.54 0.72
CA GLU A 182 7.11 -15.20 0.21
C GLU A 182 5.72 -15.20 -0.46
N PHE A 183 4.88 -14.24 -0.09
CA PHE A 183 3.54 -14.06 -0.64
C PHE A 183 3.47 -12.74 -1.42
N ASP A 184 2.99 -12.82 -2.64
CA ASP A 184 2.67 -11.66 -3.47
C ASP A 184 1.16 -11.63 -3.71
N VAL A 185 0.52 -10.53 -3.30
CA VAL A 185 -0.90 -10.32 -3.51
C VAL A 185 -1.15 -8.97 -4.15
N VAL A 186 -1.92 -8.98 -5.23
CA VAL A 186 -2.38 -7.76 -5.89
C VAL A 186 -3.64 -7.29 -5.19
N ILE A 187 -3.66 -6.04 -4.77
CA ILE A 187 -4.82 -5.41 -4.16
C ILE A 187 -5.27 -4.20 -4.96
N CYS A 188 -6.57 -3.96 -4.96
CA CYS A 188 -7.20 -2.78 -5.49
C CYS A 188 -7.70 -1.90 -4.33
N CYS A 189 -7.29 -0.65 -4.32
CA CYS A 189 -7.79 0.38 -3.42
C CYS A 189 -8.80 1.23 -4.18
N LEU A 190 -10.07 1.12 -3.80
CA LEU A 190 -11.17 1.86 -4.40
C LEU A 190 -11.54 3.04 -3.50
N ALA A 191 -11.32 4.24 -3.99
CA ALA A 191 -11.83 5.48 -3.43
C ALA A 191 -12.79 6.14 -4.44
N PRO A 192 -13.73 7.01 -4.05
CA PRO A 192 -14.57 7.73 -5.00
C PRO A 192 -13.71 8.42 -6.06
N PHE A 193 -13.98 8.17 -7.33
CA PHE A 193 -13.27 8.73 -8.51
C PHE A 193 -11.77 8.41 -8.60
N HIS A 194 -11.27 7.43 -7.82
CA HIS A 194 -9.87 7.01 -7.86
C HIS A 194 -9.74 5.51 -7.58
N GLU A 195 -8.93 4.85 -8.39
CA GLU A 195 -8.57 3.45 -8.25
C GLU A 195 -7.05 3.34 -8.29
N ALA A 196 -6.48 2.64 -7.31
CA ALA A 196 -5.07 2.32 -7.27
C ALA A 196 -4.90 0.82 -7.14
N VAL A 197 -4.08 0.23 -8.01
CA VAL A 197 -3.70 -1.19 -7.96
C VAL A 197 -2.25 -1.28 -7.54
N SER A 198 -1.98 -2.13 -6.56
CA SER A 198 -0.62 -2.32 -6.07
C SER A 198 -0.41 -3.74 -5.54
N THR A 199 0.85 -4.11 -5.35
CA THR A 199 1.23 -5.42 -4.84
C THR A 199 1.75 -5.29 -3.42
N ILE A 200 1.18 -6.08 -2.52
CA ILE A 200 1.73 -6.30 -1.18
C ILE A 200 2.57 -7.55 -1.23
N ARG A 201 3.80 -7.42 -0.77
CA ARG A 201 4.72 -8.54 -0.57
C ARG A 201 4.94 -8.74 0.91
N SER A 202 4.79 -9.99 1.36
CA SER A 202 5.07 -10.40 2.74
C SER A 202 5.86 -11.69 2.72
N GLU A 203 6.87 -11.78 3.58
CA GLU A 203 7.67 -12.99 3.76
C GLU A 203 7.56 -13.44 5.23
N ILE A 204 7.35 -14.72 5.43
CA ILE A 204 7.37 -15.33 6.75
C ILE A 204 8.36 -16.51 6.80
N ILE A 205 9.16 -16.54 7.86
CA ILE A 205 10.00 -17.70 8.16
C ILE A 205 9.12 -18.74 8.84
N ILE A 206 8.99 -19.91 8.19
CA ILE A 206 8.17 -21.01 8.71
C ILE A 206 8.98 -21.86 9.68
N ALA A 207 10.24 -22.11 9.32
CA ALA A 207 11.11 -22.96 10.11
C ALA A 207 12.57 -22.58 9.92
N GLU A 208 13.33 -22.70 10.99
CA GLU A 208 14.76 -22.42 11.01
C GLU A 208 15.46 -23.40 11.92
N SER A 209 16.62 -23.90 11.51
CA SER A 209 17.46 -24.77 12.32
C SER A 209 18.92 -24.43 12.12
N LEU A 210 19.62 -24.26 13.23
CA LEU A 210 21.09 -24.11 13.23
C LEU A 210 21.75 -25.48 13.25
N ILE A 211 22.52 -25.76 12.22
CA ILE A 211 23.29 -26.99 12.05
C ILE A 211 24.73 -26.70 12.44
N ILE A 212 25.20 -27.37 13.45
CA ILE A 212 26.56 -27.21 13.96
C ILE A 212 27.40 -28.38 13.43
N GLY A 213 28.39 -28.04 12.58
CA GLY A 213 29.38 -28.98 12.11
C GLY A 213 30.55 -29.16 13.11
N GLU A 214 31.40 -30.13 12.83
CA GLU A 214 32.63 -30.33 13.63
C GLU A 214 33.58 -29.14 13.44
N VAL A 215 34.16 -28.64 14.50
CA VAL A 215 35.22 -27.64 14.41
C VAL A 215 36.46 -28.36 13.85
N PRO A 216 37.07 -27.94 12.73
CA PRO A 216 38.30 -28.50 12.25
C PRO A 216 39.34 -28.38 13.36
N GLU A 217 39.97 -29.45 13.73
CA GLU A 217 41.17 -29.38 14.55
C GLU A 217 42.24 -28.60 13.74
N VAL A 218 42.36 -27.32 14.04
CA VAL A 218 43.45 -26.52 13.49
C VAL A 218 44.71 -27.07 14.12
N LEU A 219 45.45 -27.86 13.38
CA LEU A 219 46.82 -28.17 13.68
C LEU A 219 47.61 -26.86 13.64
N VAL A 220 47.67 -26.17 14.77
CA VAL A 220 48.63 -25.10 14.97
C VAL A 220 50.00 -25.78 14.98
N SER A 221 50.62 -25.88 13.79
CA SER A 221 52.03 -26.27 13.71
C SER A 221 52.82 -25.16 14.39
N PRO A 222 53.53 -25.40 15.46
CA PRO A 222 54.39 -24.40 16.04
C PRO A 222 55.45 -24.06 15.01
N ALA A 223 55.48 -22.79 14.60
CA ALA A 223 56.53 -22.25 13.75
C ALA A 223 57.88 -22.50 14.45
N ARG A 224 58.76 -23.25 13.81
CA ARG A 224 60.17 -23.36 14.16
C ARG A 224 60.92 -22.13 13.73
#